data_ede31d3f9c6507d65b9ac13a00f5d227
#
_entry.id   ede31d3f9c6507d65b9ac13a00f5d227
#
_cell.length_a   1.000
_cell.length_b   1.000
_cell.length_c   1.000
_cell.angle_alpha   90.00
_cell.angle_beta   90.00
_cell.angle_gamma   90.00
#
_symmetry.space_group_name_H-M   'P 1'
#
loop_
_entity.id
_entity.type
_entity.pdbx_description
1 polymer ?
#
loop_
_entity_poly.entity_id
_entity_poly.type
_entity_poly.pdbx_seq_one_letter_code
_entity_poly.pdbx_strand_id
1 'polypeptide(L)'
;MPVPRPLRPGDPRQVGGYTLTGLIGEGGQGTVFHGHTAKGEPVAVKVLHARVFGRRDFHNEVAAARRVAQFCTARVIDADVTGERPFIVSEYVDGESLESLVKREGPRDAGSLDRLAVGTAAALAAIHRAGIVHRDFKPANILLGADGPRVIDFGIAQVVDAAGTEASRVQGTPAYMSPEQLAGRRPGPASDVFSWGVTMTFAATGKPAFGNDSIPAVMNRIVTREPDLSFVPSRLRGALAAALAKDPADRPTAADLLVTLVHARDEGHQAHERSTRRRWALIGGSLGLIAASLGTAVVVLPADPPPRPVVTVSPMSRPVDSAFGQPMGSPFTGHDGEVLSVAAGALGGRPVVVSAGRDGTVRVSDAVTGAAIGGPRRVKALSISSVAVDGDVVICGGYGAGLWLSGLRSGRKIGFGAATGDVLALGVTRLDDRAAVVTAGPDSVRVSDLSSGEALLKLGGGATAVAFTILEGRDVAVTAGLDGTADAWDLHSGEPVITPFPLPGELLAVWSGVAVTAAPDNTVRAFDLQSGRPLGLPFRGHTDRVSALAATELDGRPVVVSGGWDGTVRVWDLLTGTSVGPPLTGHRGWVTSVAVAVVEGVPVVVSGGRDGTVRTWRL
;
A
#
# COMPACT_ATOMS: atom_id res chain seq x y z
N MET A 1 13.71 8.62 12.93
CA MET A 1 15.01 9.33 12.95
C MET A 1 15.45 9.52 14.40
N PRO A 2 16.76 9.63 14.70
CA PRO A 2 17.18 9.99 16.06
C PRO A 2 16.51 11.32 16.45
N VAL A 3 16.24 11.47 17.75
CA VAL A 3 15.68 12.72 18.30
C VAL A 3 16.57 13.88 17.84
N PRO A 4 16.00 14.93 17.20
CA PRO A 4 16.78 16.04 16.68
C PRO A 4 17.56 16.73 17.80
N ARG A 5 18.86 16.89 17.61
CA ARG A 5 19.71 17.65 18.54
C ARG A 5 19.55 19.15 18.31
N PRO A 6 19.73 20.02 19.31
CA PRO A 6 19.69 21.45 19.11
C PRO A 6 20.65 21.94 18.02
N LEU A 7 20.26 22.95 17.27
CA LEU A 7 21.13 23.60 16.30
C LEU A 7 22.35 24.21 16.97
N ARG A 8 23.52 24.04 16.36
CA ARG A 8 24.80 24.60 16.84
C ARG A 8 24.93 26.08 16.45
N PRO A 9 25.77 26.86 17.15
CA PRO A 9 26.19 28.16 16.66
C PRO A 9 26.82 28.00 15.26
N GLY A 10 26.25 28.68 14.26
CA GLY A 10 26.69 28.58 12.84
C GLY A 10 25.82 27.70 11.96
N ASP A 11 24.97 26.83 12.50
CA ASP A 11 23.97 26.11 11.71
C ASP A 11 22.93 27.08 11.13
N PRO A 12 22.48 26.88 9.90
CA PRO A 12 21.43 27.69 9.31
C PRO A 12 20.12 27.52 10.08
N ARG A 13 19.40 28.61 10.31
CA ARG A 13 18.05 28.56 10.90
C ARG A 13 16.96 28.48 9.86
N GLN A 14 17.29 28.79 8.60
CA GLN A 14 16.39 28.71 7.46
C GLN A 14 17.17 28.32 6.22
N VAL A 15 16.57 27.46 5.39
CA VAL A 15 17.10 27.04 4.09
C VAL A 15 15.92 26.99 3.12
N GLY A 16 15.97 27.77 2.04
CA GLY A 16 14.81 27.95 1.19
C GLY A 16 13.61 28.50 1.98
N GLY A 17 12.45 27.93 1.79
CA GLY A 17 11.22 28.26 2.53
C GLY A 17 11.03 27.46 3.84
N TYR A 18 12.07 26.76 4.34
CA TYR A 18 11.98 25.80 5.45
C TYR A 18 12.68 26.34 6.69
N THR A 19 11.99 26.34 7.83
CA THR A 19 12.56 26.71 9.14
C THR A 19 13.21 25.48 9.78
N LEU A 20 14.49 25.55 10.14
CA LEU A 20 15.25 24.46 10.75
C LEU A 20 15.17 24.55 12.27
N THR A 21 14.89 23.43 12.92
CA THR A 21 14.66 23.36 14.38
C THR A 21 15.61 22.41 15.10
N GLY A 22 16.31 21.53 14.38
CA GLY A 22 17.27 20.60 14.99
C GLY A 22 18.15 19.90 13.98
N LEU A 23 19.25 19.33 14.47
CA LEU A 23 20.19 18.54 13.70
C LEU A 23 19.83 17.06 13.83
N ILE A 24 19.56 16.38 12.70
CA ILE A 24 19.28 14.94 12.65
C ILE A 24 20.57 14.14 12.47
N GLY A 25 21.41 14.55 11.53
CA GLY A 25 22.64 13.84 11.20
C GLY A 25 23.59 14.66 10.36
N GLU A 26 24.86 14.22 10.32
CA GLU A 26 25.92 14.84 9.53
C GLU A 26 26.71 13.74 8.85
N GLY A 27 27.01 13.89 7.58
CA GLY A 27 27.73 12.90 6.77
C GLY A 27 28.54 13.55 5.64
N GLY A 28 29.26 12.73 4.88
CA GLY A 28 30.16 13.22 3.82
C GLY A 28 29.45 13.97 2.68
N GLN A 29 28.18 13.72 2.45
CA GLN A 29 27.39 14.36 1.39
C GLN A 29 26.67 15.63 1.84
N GLY A 30 26.49 15.84 3.14
CA GLY A 30 25.75 16.97 3.66
C GLY A 30 25.31 16.78 5.11
N THR A 31 24.61 17.79 5.60
CA THR A 31 24.03 17.82 6.94
C THR A 31 22.51 17.75 6.83
N VAL A 32 21.89 16.86 7.61
CA VAL A 32 20.43 16.67 7.63
C VAL A 32 19.85 17.34 8.86
N PHE A 33 18.94 18.25 8.64
CA PHE A 33 18.22 18.99 9.67
C PHE A 33 16.76 18.58 9.76
N HIS A 34 16.21 18.61 10.95
CA HIS A 34 14.78 18.65 11.19
C HIS A 34 14.28 20.06 10.97
N GLY A 35 13.18 20.21 10.28
CA GLY A 35 12.59 21.51 10.03
C GLY A 35 11.09 21.43 9.78
N HIS A 36 10.49 22.57 9.42
CA HIS A 36 9.08 22.67 9.14
C HIS A 36 8.85 23.48 7.87
N THR A 37 7.79 23.10 7.14
CA THR A 37 7.24 23.93 6.06
C THR A 37 6.62 25.22 6.62
N ALA A 38 6.27 26.17 5.76
CA ALA A 38 5.51 27.37 6.15
C ALA A 38 4.14 27.05 6.79
N LYS A 39 3.62 25.82 6.56
CA LYS A 39 2.37 25.32 7.17
C LYS A 39 2.59 24.59 8.49
N GLY A 40 3.83 24.48 8.98
CA GLY A 40 4.17 23.76 10.20
C GLY A 40 4.35 22.25 10.05
N GLU A 41 4.30 21.70 8.83
CA GLU A 41 4.50 20.26 8.59
C GLU A 41 5.97 19.89 8.79
N PRO A 42 6.29 18.78 9.52
CA PRO A 42 7.65 18.38 9.77
C PRO A 42 8.32 17.82 8.51
N VAL A 43 9.57 18.23 8.28
CA VAL A 43 10.39 17.80 7.13
C VAL A 43 11.82 17.51 7.54
N ALA A 44 12.51 16.66 6.74
CA ALA A 44 13.94 16.49 6.79
C ALA A 44 14.60 17.31 5.66
N VAL A 45 15.49 18.22 6.01
CA VAL A 45 16.19 19.10 5.08
C VAL A 45 17.67 18.71 5.03
N LYS A 46 18.11 18.10 3.92
CA LYS A 46 19.51 17.73 3.67
C LYS A 46 20.19 18.87 2.93
N VAL A 47 21.08 19.58 3.61
CA VAL A 47 21.94 20.62 3.05
C VAL A 47 23.22 19.97 2.54
N LEU A 48 23.50 20.11 1.24
CA LEU A 48 24.60 19.45 0.57
C LEU A 48 25.90 20.26 0.74
N HIS A 49 27.02 19.57 0.96
CA HIS A 49 28.35 20.20 1.14
C HIS A 49 29.06 20.50 -0.18
N ALA A 50 28.72 19.84 -1.27
CA ALA A 50 29.42 19.94 -2.54
C ALA A 50 28.88 21.06 -3.41
N ARG A 51 29.75 21.70 -4.20
CA ARG A 51 29.36 22.57 -5.31
C ARG A 51 28.85 21.70 -6.46
N VAL A 52 27.54 21.73 -6.69
CA VAL A 52 26.85 20.93 -7.69
C VAL A 52 27.14 21.44 -9.09
N PHE A 53 27.84 20.68 -9.91
CA PHE A 53 28.04 20.96 -11.33
C PHE A 53 27.28 19.91 -12.16
N GLY A 54 26.19 20.31 -12.87
CA GLY A 54 25.41 19.42 -13.74
C GLY A 54 23.90 19.68 -13.66
N ARG A 55 23.44 20.88 -14.03
CA ARG A 55 22.05 21.33 -13.84
C ARG A 55 20.97 20.47 -14.50
N ARG A 56 21.23 19.80 -15.64
CA ARG A 56 20.20 19.05 -16.38
C ARG A 56 19.87 17.69 -15.75
N ASP A 57 20.90 16.94 -15.35
CA ASP A 57 20.70 15.58 -14.83
C ASP A 57 20.05 15.57 -13.46
N PHE A 58 20.37 16.53 -12.60
CA PHE A 58 19.80 16.65 -11.28
C PHE A 58 18.29 16.93 -11.28
N HIS A 59 17.80 17.84 -12.14
CA HIS A 59 16.37 18.13 -12.23
C HIS A 59 15.56 16.91 -12.68
N ASN A 60 16.11 16.12 -13.60
CA ASN A 60 15.50 14.88 -14.05
C ASN A 60 15.45 13.82 -12.94
N GLU A 61 16.51 13.70 -12.14
CA GLU A 61 16.54 12.75 -11.01
C GLU A 61 15.60 13.18 -9.88
N VAL A 62 15.53 14.45 -9.53
CA VAL A 62 14.53 14.97 -8.57
C VAL A 62 13.11 14.74 -9.05
N ALA A 63 12.84 15.01 -10.34
CA ALA A 63 11.53 14.76 -10.93
C ALA A 63 11.17 13.26 -10.95
N ALA A 64 12.16 12.39 -11.15
CA ALA A 64 11.99 10.95 -11.04
C ALA A 64 11.77 10.51 -9.57
N ALA A 65 12.54 11.06 -8.63
CA ALA A 65 12.43 10.76 -7.21
C ALA A 65 11.05 11.14 -6.62
N ARG A 66 10.46 12.22 -7.10
CA ARG A 66 9.09 12.61 -6.71
C ARG A 66 8.03 11.60 -7.18
N ARG A 67 8.34 10.74 -8.15
CA ARG A 67 7.44 9.68 -8.68
C ARG A 67 7.60 8.33 -7.99
N VAL A 68 8.60 8.16 -7.13
CA VAL A 68 8.80 6.91 -6.40
C VAL A 68 7.65 6.68 -5.41
N ALA A 69 7.19 5.45 -5.31
CA ALA A 69 6.09 5.06 -4.42
C ALA A 69 6.40 5.40 -2.95
N GLN A 70 5.48 6.12 -2.30
CA GLN A 70 5.71 6.73 -0.99
C GLN A 70 5.52 5.76 0.19
N PHE A 71 4.98 4.58 -0.03
CA PHE A 71 4.67 3.67 1.08
C PHE A 71 5.92 2.97 1.66
N CYS A 72 6.97 2.81 0.85
CA CYS A 72 8.22 2.18 1.26
C CYS A 72 9.47 3.08 1.15
N THR A 73 9.28 4.35 0.71
CA THR A 73 10.34 5.36 0.64
C THR A 73 9.88 6.67 1.27
N ALA A 74 10.80 7.49 1.78
CA ALA A 74 10.49 8.86 2.18
C ALA A 74 10.27 9.73 0.94
N ARG A 75 9.14 10.43 0.89
CA ARG A 75 8.77 11.30 -0.23
C ARG A 75 9.73 12.48 -0.36
N VAL A 76 10.28 12.70 -1.56
CA VAL A 76 10.98 13.94 -1.89
C VAL A 76 9.95 15.04 -2.15
N ILE A 77 9.98 16.08 -1.31
CA ILE A 77 9.04 17.21 -1.35
C ILE A 77 9.58 18.28 -2.27
N ASP A 78 10.85 18.66 -2.07
CA ASP A 78 11.48 19.78 -2.76
C ASP A 78 12.99 19.59 -2.88
N ALA A 79 13.63 20.31 -3.83
CA ALA A 79 15.07 20.38 -3.92
C ALA A 79 15.48 21.64 -4.70
N ASP A 80 16.50 22.33 -4.23
CA ASP A 80 17.16 23.41 -4.93
C ASP A 80 18.69 23.21 -4.88
N VAL A 81 19.30 23.20 -6.05
CA VAL A 81 20.76 23.09 -6.21
C VAL A 81 21.36 24.30 -6.89
N THR A 82 20.54 25.31 -7.14
CA THR A 82 20.96 26.54 -7.86
C THR A 82 21.36 27.65 -6.92
N GLY A 83 20.92 27.58 -5.65
CA GLY A 83 21.22 28.56 -4.61
C GLY A 83 22.62 28.40 -4.01
N GLU A 84 23.01 29.35 -3.15
CA GLU A 84 24.30 29.31 -2.41
C GLU A 84 24.42 28.10 -1.50
N ARG A 85 23.30 27.53 -1.05
CA ARG A 85 23.21 26.34 -0.20
C ARG A 85 22.29 25.34 -0.86
N PRO A 86 22.81 24.41 -1.67
CA PRO A 86 22.01 23.39 -2.30
C PRO A 86 21.38 22.45 -1.24
N PHE A 87 20.09 22.11 -1.41
CA PHE A 87 19.38 21.28 -0.45
C PHE A 87 18.35 20.37 -1.12
N ILE A 88 18.00 19.29 -0.40
CA ILE A 88 16.90 18.38 -0.72
C ILE A 88 16.00 18.31 0.51
N VAL A 89 14.70 18.41 0.30
CA VAL A 89 13.68 18.29 1.34
C VAL A 89 12.90 17.00 1.13
N SER A 90 12.82 16.21 2.17
CA SER A 90 12.00 15.00 2.20
C SER A 90 11.03 15.00 3.38
N GLU A 91 10.04 14.15 3.30
CA GLU A 91 9.17 13.80 4.41
C GLU A 91 10.00 13.42 5.65
N TYR A 92 9.62 13.96 6.80
CA TYR A 92 10.20 13.51 8.07
C TYR A 92 9.57 12.17 8.46
N VAL A 93 10.37 11.11 8.48
CA VAL A 93 9.94 9.78 8.92
C VAL A 93 10.29 9.63 10.39
N ASP A 94 9.27 9.53 11.24
CA ASP A 94 9.48 9.21 12.64
C ASP A 94 9.78 7.72 12.81
N GLY A 95 11.03 7.40 13.13
CA GLY A 95 11.52 6.03 13.24
C GLY A 95 13.04 5.97 13.45
N GLU A 96 13.50 4.86 14.01
CA GLU A 96 14.92 4.60 14.22
C GLU A 96 15.55 3.94 12.98
N SER A 97 16.83 4.19 12.71
CA SER A 97 17.51 3.49 11.62
C SER A 97 17.73 2.01 11.96
N LEU A 98 17.68 1.15 10.93
CA LEU A 98 17.99 -0.27 11.09
C LEU A 98 19.37 -0.49 11.70
N GLU A 99 20.33 0.38 11.38
CA GLU A 99 21.68 0.32 11.96
C GLU A 99 21.66 0.52 13.47
N SER A 100 20.97 1.57 13.94
CA SER A 100 20.85 1.88 15.37
C SER A 100 20.10 0.79 16.12
N LEU A 101 19.00 0.32 15.53
CA LEU A 101 18.17 -0.73 16.11
C LEU A 101 18.96 -2.03 16.30
N VAL A 102 19.69 -2.50 15.26
CA VAL A 102 20.50 -3.72 15.34
C VAL A 102 21.67 -3.56 16.31
N LYS A 103 22.30 -2.38 16.38
CA LYS A 103 23.34 -2.10 17.37
C LYS A 103 22.82 -2.12 18.81
N ARG A 104 21.59 -1.68 19.04
CA ARG A 104 20.97 -1.60 20.37
C ARG A 104 20.35 -2.93 20.83
N GLU A 105 19.60 -3.60 19.93
CA GLU A 105 18.81 -4.80 20.27
C GLU A 105 19.40 -6.11 19.76
N GLY A 106 20.44 -6.04 18.91
CA GLY A 106 21.01 -7.22 18.26
C GLY A 106 20.30 -7.60 16.94
N PRO A 107 20.64 -8.77 16.40
CA PRO A 107 20.06 -9.30 15.17
C PRO A 107 18.55 -9.39 15.21
N ARG A 108 17.91 -9.23 14.05
CA ARG A 108 16.44 -9.29 13.94
C ARG A 108 15.95 -10.74 13.96
N ASP A 109 14.82 -10.97 14.64
CA ASP A 109 14.16 -12.27 14.59
C ASP A 109 13.68 -12.59 13.17
N ALA A 110 13.42 -13.89 12.92
CA ALA A 110 13.09 -14.37 11.59
C ALA A 110 11.87 -13.68 10.95
N GLY A 111 10.81 -13.40 11.73
CA GLY A 111 9.61 -12.74 11.22
C GLY A 111 9.83 -11.25 10.92
N SER A 112 10.59 -10.56 11.77
CA SER A 112 10.96 -9.16 11.54
C SER A 112 11.91 -9.01 10.36
N LEU A 113 12.82 -9.98 10.18
CA LEU A 113 13.75 -10.02 9.06
C LEU A 113 13.02 -10.21 7.72
N ASP A 114 11.99 -11.05 7.67
CA ASP A 114 11.17 -11.25 6.47
C ASP A 114 10.42 -9.99 6.06
N ARG A 115 9.76 -9.34 7.02
CA ARG A 115 9.06 -8.07 6.75
C ARG A 115 10.02 -7.01 6.24
N LEU A 116 11.21 -6.94 6.85
CA LEU A 116 12.27 -6.04 6.43
C LEU A 116 12.75 -6.35 5.02
N ALA A 117 13.00 -7.63 4.70
CA ALA A 117 13.47 -8.06 3.39
C ALA A 117 12.46 -7.73 2.28
N VAL A 118 11.20 -8.09 2.48
CA VAL A 118 10.12 -7.82 1.52
C VAL A 118 9.91 -6.30 1.35
N GLY A 119 9.77 -5.54 2.46
CA GLY A 119 9.53 -4.10 2.39
C GLY A 119 10.65 -3.31 1.71
N THR A 120 11.91 -3.71 1.98
CA THR A 120 13.08 -3.04 1.36
C THR A 120 13.33 -3.47 -0.10
N ALA A 121 13.02 -4.72 -0.47
CA ALA A 121 13.05 -5.15 -1.86
C ALA A 121 11.95 -4.43 -2.68
N ALA A 122 10.74 -4.27 -2.10
CA ALA A 122 9.67 -3.48 -2.71
C ALA A 122 10.08 -2.01 -2.92
N ALA A 123 10.78 -1.41 -1.94
CA ALA A 123 11.34 -0.06 -2.07
C ALA A 123 12.32 0.04 -3.24
N LEU A 124 13.27 -0.89 -3.34
CA LEU A 124 14.23 -0.91 -4.44
C LEU A 124 13.55 -1.12 -5.80
N ALA A 125 12.56 -2.03 -5.88
CA ALA A 125 11.80 -2.23 -7.11
C ALA A 125 11.07 -0.95 -7.55
N ALA A 126 10.50 -0.18 -6.60
CA ALA A 126 9.86 1.09 -6.89
C ALA A 126 10.85 2.18 -7.35
N ILE A 127 12.02 2.27 -6.71
CA ILE A 127 13.10 3.18 -7.06
C ILE A 127 13.62 2.87 -8.47
N HIS A 128 13.91 1.61 -8.78
CA HIS A 128 14.41 1.17 -10.07
C HIS A 128 13.39 1.36 -11.20
N ARG A 129 12.10 1.13 -10.93
CA ARG A 129 11.00 1.39 -11.88
C ARG A 129 10.90 2.88 -12.24
N ALA A 130 11.23 3.78 -11.32
CA ALA A 130 11.29 5.21 -11.57
C ALA A 130 12.55 5.62 -12.38
N GLY A 131 13.41 4.68 -12.75
CA GLY A 131 14.67 4.93 -13.47
C GLY A 131 15.81 5.43 -12.57
N ILE A 132 15.67 5.29 -11.26
CA ILE A 132 16.65 5.74 -10.26
C ILE A 132 17.46 4.55 -9.76
N VAL A 133 18.72 4.77 -9.42
CA VAL A 133 19.60 3.84 -8.70
C VAL A 133 19.90 4.47 -7.35
N HIS A 134 19.78 3.69 -6.26
CA HIS A 134 19.97 4.20 -4.90
C HIS A 134 21.45 4.54 -4.61
N ARG A 135 22.36 3.69 -5.06
CA ARG A 135 23.83 3.84 -4.99
C ARG A 135 24.47 3.79 -3.59
N ASP A 136 23.73 4.03 -2.53
CA ASP A 136 24.19 4.02 -1.14
C ASP A 136 23.19 3.25 -0.23
N PHE A 137 22.75 2.07 -0.68
CA PHE A 137 21.81 1.26 0.09
C PHE A 137 22.52 0.59 1.27
N LYS A 138 22.10 0.95 2.50
CA LYS A 138 22.72 0.47 3.74
C LYS A 138 21.76 0.60 4.93
N PRO A 139 22.05 -0.06 6.08
CA PRO A 139 21.17 -0.03 7.26
C PRO A 139 20.88 1.36 7.81
N ALA A 140 21.82 2.30 7.69
CA ALA A 140 21.62 3.69 8.12
C ALA A 140 20.54 4.43 7.30
N ASN A 141 20.30 4.00 6.06
CA ASN A 141 19.35 4.59 5.13
C ASN A 141 17.99 3.84 5.10
N ILE A 142 17.73 2.99 6.10
CA ILE A 142 16.44 2.32 6.29
C ILE A 142 15.92 2.75 7.66
N LEU A 143 14.81 3.48 7.68
CA LEU A 143 14.12 3.87 8.90
C LEU A 143 12.99 2.89 9.20
N LEU A 144 12.85 2.51 10.46
CA LEU A 144 11.80 1.61 10.93
C LEU A 144 10.77 2.46 11.68
N GLY A 145 9.76 2.90 10.95
CA GLY A 145 8.62 3.63 11.49
C GLY A 145 7.47 2.70 11.89
N ALA A 146 6.40 3.28 12.39
CA ALA A 146 5.19 2.56 12.78
C ALA A 146 4.56 1.78 11.59
N ASP A 147 4.75 2.28 10.36
CA ASP A 147 4.19 1.73 9.13
C ASP A 147 5.14 0.74 8.41
N GLY A 148 6.26 0.37 9.03
CA GLY A 148 7.26 -0.53 8.46
C GLY A 148 8.55 0.15 7.97
N PRO A 149 9.38 -0.56 7.19
CA PRO A 149 10.65 -0.02 6.73
C PRO A 149 10.44 1.05 5.64
N ARG A 150 11.11 2.18 5.79
CA ARG A 150 11.16 3.29 4.84
C ARG A 150 12.59 3.52 4.38
N VAL A 151 12.84 3.42 3.08
CA VAL A 151 14.14 3.72 2.49
C VAL A 151 14.27 5.21 2.26
N ILE A 152 15.38 5.79 2.70
CA ILE A 152 15.68 7.22 2.59
C ILE A 152 16.94 7.46 1.78
N ASP A 153 17.18 8.70 1.39
CA ASP A 153 18.43 9.18 0.79
C ASP A 153 18.86 8.47 -0.51
N PHE A 154 17.92 8.11 -1.40
CA PHE A 154 18.24 7.45 -2.66
C PHE A 154 18.77 8.42 -3.73
N GLY A 155 19.92 8.09 -4.29
CA GLY A 155 20.55 8.49 -5.57
C GLY A 155 20.78 9.96 -5.91
N ILE A 156 19.93 10.87 -5.43
CA ILE A 156 19.87 12.26 -5.92
C ILE A 156 21.15 13.07 -5.65
N ALA A 157 21.86 12.77 -4.56
CA ALA A 157 23.04 13.53 -4.16
C ALA A 157 24.33 13.08 -4.88
N GLN A 158 24.39 11.87 -5.45
CA GLN A 158 25.61 11.31 -6.06
C GLN A 158 25.81 11.66 -7.54
N VAL A 159 24.82 12.19 -8.23
CA VAL A 159 24.98 12.75 -9.59
C VAL A 159 25.92 13.98 -9.58
N VAL A 160 26.04 14.58 -8.42
CA VAL A 160 26.85 15.75 -8.14
C VAL A 160 28.36 15.44 -8.12
N ASP A 161 28.74 14.21 -7.73
CA ASP A 161 30.14 13.83 -7.53
C ASP A 161 30.81 13.21 -8.78
N ALA A 162 30.06 12.94 -9.86
CA ALA A 162 30.57 12.30 -11.07
C ALA A 162 31.60 13.13 -11.86
N ALA A 163 31.82 14.39 -11.50
CA ALA A 163 32.79 15.31 -12.15
C ALA A 163 34.04 15.57 -11.28
N GLY A 164 34.19 14.92 -10.11
CA GLY A 164 35.30 15.15 -9.20
C GLY A 164 36.49 14.18 -9.37
N THR A 165 37.66 14.64 -8.99
CA THR A 165 38.99 14.02 -9.08
C THR A 165 39.09 12.61 -8.47
N GLU A 166 40.07 11.79 -8.91
CA GLU A 166 40.31 10.38 -8.49
C GLU A 166 40.33 10.10 -6.96
N ALA A 167 40.59 11.11 -6.14
CA ALA A 167 40.60 10.99 -4.67
C ALA A 167 39.20 10.91 -4.05
N SER A 168 38.14 11.29 -4.75
CA SER A 168 36.73 11.25 -4.27
C SER A 168 36.02 9.92 -4.50
N ARG A 169 36.70 8.93 -5.12
CA ARG A 169 36.06 7.68 -5.60
C ARG A 169 35.68 6.66 -4.52
N VAL A 170 36.02 6.87 -3.26
CA VAL A 170 35.65 5.96 -2.14
C VAL A 170 34.79 6.72 -1.11
N GLN A 171 33.74 7.37 -1.55
CA GLN A 171 32.71 7.92 -0.66
C GLN A 171 31.62 6.88 -0.41
N GLY A 172 31.50 6.40 0.82
CA GLY A 172 30.52 5.44 1.28
C GLY A 172 31.09 4.58 2.40
N THR A 173 30.25 3.73 3.00
CA THR A 173 30.73 2.71 3.95
C THR A 173 31.16 1.49 3.13
N PRO A 174 32.47 1.22 2.94
CA PRO A 174 32.97 0.23 1.97
C PRO A 174 32.38 -1.17 2.14
N ALA A 175 31.95 -1.50 3.37
CA ALA A 175 31.38 -2.81 3.70
C ALA A 175 30.05 -3.13 2.95
N TYR A 176 29.36 -2.12 2.38
CA TYR A 176 28.10 -2.30 1.66
C TYR A 176 28.24 -2.07 0.15
N MET A 177 29.42 -1.75 -0.36
CA MET A 177 29.67 -1.52 -1.80
C MET A 177 29.66 -2.83 -2.57
N SER A 178 29.19 -2.78 -3.80
CA SER A 178 29.25 -3.89 -4.75
C SER A 178 30.65 -4.03 -5.39
N PRO A 179 31.02 -5.22 -5.92
CA PRO A 179 32.29 -5.43 -6.60
C PRO A 179 32.57 -4.44 -7.73
N GLU A 180 31.56 -4.10 -8.53
CA GLU A 180 31.66 -3.15 -9.64
C GLU A 180 31.89 -1.71 -9.16
N GLN A 181 31.33 -1.31 -7.99
CA GLN A 181 31.61 0.00 -7.39
C GLN A 181 33.05 0.08 -6.93
N LEU A 182 33.57 -0.98 -6.29
CA LEU A 182 34.98 -1.06 -5.89
C LEU A 182 35.93 -1.05 -7.08
N ALA A 183 35.50 -1.61 -8.22
CA ALA A 183 36.24 -1.56 -9.48
C ALA A 183 36.12 -0.21 -10.21
N GLY A 184 35.47 0.81 -9.62
CA GLY A 184 35.28 2.12 -10.22
C GLY A 184 34.31 2.15 -11.41
N ARG A 185 33.52 1.08 -11.63
CA ARG A 185 32.48 1.03 -12.65
C ARG A 185 31.23 1.79 -12.19
N ARG A 186 30.45 2.30 -13.13
CA ARG A 186 29.20 3.01 -12.82
C ARG A 186 28.21 2.07 -12.13
N PRO A 187 27.69 2.40 -10.93
CA PRO A 187 26.70 1.57 -10.24
C PRO A 187 25.38 1.58 -11.00
N GLY A 188 24.73 0.43 -11.02
CA GLY A 188 23.41 0.21 -11.63
C GLY A 188 22.43 -0.41 -10.63
N PRO A 189 21.19 -0.76 -11.06
CA PRO A 189 20.21 -1.45 -10.22
C PRO A 189 20.76 -2.73 -9.55
N ALA A 190 21.58 -3.49 -10.24
CA ALA A 190 22.21 -4.69 -9.68
C ALA A 190 23.20 -4.38 -8.53
N SER A 191 23.79 -3.17 -8.49
CA SER A 191 24.63 -2.74 -7.36
C SER A 191 23.79 -2.55 -6.09
N ASP A 192 22.60 -1.98 -6.20
CA ASP A 192 21.68 -1.81 -5.08
C ASP A 192 21.21 -3.17 -4.54
N VAL A 193 20.96 -4.16 -5.42
CA VAL A 193 20.59 -5.53 -5.02
C VAL A 193 21.71 -6.18 -4.23
N PHE A 194 22.97 -5.99 -4.62
CA PHE A 194 24.13 -6.47 -3.84
C PHE A 194 24.17 -5.81 -2.46
N SER A 195 24.06 -4.49 -2.40
CA SER A 195 24.06 -3.71 -1.15
C SER A 195 22.88 -4.09 -0.24
N TRP A 196 21.72 -4.43 -0.85
CA TRP A 196 20.58 -5.00 -0.14
C TRP A 196 20.93 -6.35 0.50
N GLY A 197 21.59 -7.26 -0.22
CA GLY A 197 22.05 -8.55 0.31
C GLY A 197 22.96 -8.41 1.51
N VAL A 198 23.94 -7.47 1.45
CA VAL A 198 24.82 -7.16 2.59
C VAL A 198 24.02 -6.58 3.77
N THR A 199 23.08 -5.70 3.49
CA THR A 199 22.21 -5.06 4.50
C THR A 199 21.32 -6.08 5.22
N MET A 200 20.72 -7.02 4.50
CA MET A 200 19.90 -8.08 5.09
C MET A 200 20.74 -9.07 5.90
N THR A 201 21.98 -9.37 5.45
CA THR A 201 22.92 -10.18 6.24
C THR A 201 23.27 -9.48 7.55
N PHE A 202 23.52 -8.16 7.52
CA PHE A 202 23.72 -7.37 8.74
C PHE A 202 22.49 -7.43 9.68
N ALA A 203 21.29 -7.27 9.13
CA ALA A 203 20.06 -7.35 9.92
C ALA A 203 19.89 -8.74 10.60
N ALA A 204 20.30 -9.81 9.91
CA ALA A 204 20.20 -11.17 10.39
C ALA A 204 21.28 -11.56 11.42
N THR A 205 22.47 -10.94 11.35
CA THR A 205 23.67 -11.42 12.09
C THR A 205 24.30 -10.36 12.99
N GLY A 206 23.93 -9.09 12.83
CA GLY A 206 24.60 -7.96 13.47
C GLY A 206 25.93 -7.57 12.83
N LYS A 207 26.36 -8.28 11.76
CA LYS A 207 27.61 -8.03 11.05
C LYS A 207 27.39 -7.98 9.54
N PRO A 208 28.07 -7.09 8.79
CA PRO A 208 28.03 -7.10 7.33
C PRO A 208 28.56 -8.43 6.76
N ALA A 209 28.03 -8.84 5.60
CA ALA A 209 28.33 -10.13 4.96
C ALA A 209 29.83 -10.42 4.75
N PHE A 210 30.63 -9.36 4.59
CA PHE A 210 32.08 -9.44 4.33
C PHE A 210 32.93 -8.90 5.48
N GLY A 211 32.31 -8.69 6.67
CA GLY A 211 32.97 -8.18 7.87
C GLY A 211 33.14 -6.65 7.87
N ASN A 212 33.81 -6.13 8.91
CA ASN A 212 34.04 -4.70 9.12
C ASN A 212 35.37 -4.39 9.80
N ASP A 213 36.36 -5.29 9.68
CA ASP A 213 37.66 -5.19 10.29
C ASP A 213 38.55 -4.09 9.65
N SER A 214 39.21 -4.36 8.53
CA SER A 214 39.98 -3.33 7.83
C SER A 214 39.40 -3.10 6.42
N ILE A 215 39.39 -1.84 5.96
CA ILE A 215 38.87 -1.49 4.65
C ILE A 215 39.46 -2.34 3.52
N PRO A 216 40.81 -2.50 3.40
CA PRO A 216 41.42 -3.32 2.36
C PRO A 216 41.00 -4.81 2.45
N ALA A 217 40.88 -5.38 3.66
CA ALA A 217 40.46 -6.75 3.82
C ALA A 217 39.01 -6.98 3.44
N VAL A 218 38.12 -6.05 3.84
CA VAL A 218 36.69 -6.05 3.43
C VAL A 218 36.56 -5.94 1.92
N MET A 219 37.24 -4.98 1.28
CA MET A 219 37.20 -4.81 -0.17
C MET A 219 37.69 -6.06 -0.90
N ASN A 220 38.77 -6.69 -0.45
CA ASN A 220 39.25 -7.93 -1.02
C ASN A 220 38.20 -9.06 -0.89
N ARG A 221 37.57 -9.22 0.27
CA ARG A 221 36.52 -10.25 0.48
C ARG A 221 35.28 -10.00 -0.39
N ILE A 222 34.86 -8.75 -0.55
CA ILE A 222 33.75 -8.39 -1.46
C ILE A 222 34.00 -8.88 -2.87
N VAL A 223 35.23 -8.76 -3.36
CA VAL A 223 35.60 -9.16 -4.72
C VAL A 223 35.83 -10.67 -4.86
N THR A 224 36.46 -11.30 -3.83
CA THR A 224 37.03 -12.66 -4.00
C THR A 224 36.34 -13.77 -3.20
N ARG A 225 35.54 -13.45 -2.17
CA ARG A 225 34.96 -14.48 -1.28
C ARG A 225 33.46 -14.53 -1.33
N GLU A 226 32.90 -15.75 -1.26
CA GLU A 226 31.49 -15.95 -0.99
C GLU A 226 31.15 -15.59 0.47
N PRO A 227 29.98 -15.01 0.75
CA PRO A 227 29.54 -14.68 2.10
C PRO A 227 29.12 -15.94 2.87
N ASP A 228 29.41 -15.97 4.18
CA ASP A 228 28.85 -17.00 5.05
C ASP A 228 27.40 -16.65 5.44
N LEU A 229 26.45 -17.37 4.89
CA LEU A 229 25.02 -17.23 5.14
C LEU A 229 24.46 -18.30 6.08
N SER A 230 25.31 -19.09 6.76
CA SER A 230 24.88 -20.17 7.64
C SER A 230 23.97 -19.70 8.79
N PHE A 231 24.19 -18.48 9.29
CA PHE A 231 23.40 -17.85 10.36
C PHE A 231 22.12 -17.16 9.88
N VAL A 232 21.90 -17.08 8.59
CA VAL A 232 20.68 -16.51 8.02
C VAL A 232 19.58 -17.58 8.00
N PRO A 233 18.29 -17.24 8.27
CA PRO A 233 17.19 -18.19 8.13
C PRO A 233 17.18 -18.87 6.77
N SER A 234 16.99 -20.20 6.75
CA SER A 234 17.12 -21.04 5.53
C SER A 234 16.33 -20.51 4.33
N ARG A 235 15.13 -19.99 4.58
CA ARG A 235 14.24 -19.44 3.55
C ARG A 235 14.78 -18.17 2.85
N LEU A 236 15.67 -17.42 3.48
CA LEU A 236 16.26 -16.21 2.90
C LEU A 236 17.62 -16.47 2.24
N ARG A 237 18.25 -17.63 2.52
CA ARG A 237 19.63 -17.93 2.05
C ARG A 237 19.73 -17.89 0.54
N GLY A 238 18.78 -18.51 -0.18
CA GLY A 238 18.77 -18.54 -1.64
C GLY A 238 18.69 -17.14 -2.25
N ALA A 239 17.78 -16.31 -1.76
CA ALA A 239 17.61 -14.94 -2.22
C ALA A 239 18.86 -14.08 -1.91
N LEU A 240 19.46 -14.24 -0.72
CA LEU A 240 20.67 -13.52 -0.34
C LEU A 240 21.90 -14.00 -1.14
N ALA A 241 22.03 -15.28 -1.37
CA ALA A 241 23.12 -15.83 -2.20
C ALA A 241 23.06 -15.28 -3.62
N ALA A 242 21.86 -15.27 -4.24
CA ALA A 242 21.64 -14.68 -5.56
C ALA A 242 21.93 -13.17 -5.59
N ALA A 243 21.47 -12.42 -4.60
CA ALA A 243 21.73 -10.98 -4.49
C ALA A 243 23.24 -10.66 -4.33
N LEU A 244 24.00 -11.53 -3.68
CA LEU A 244 25.43 -11.36 -3.39
C LEU A 244 26.35 -11.97 -4.46
N ALA A 245 25.83 -12.43 -5.60
CA ALA A 245 26.61 -12.90 -6.73
C ALA A 245 27.61 -11.82 -7.18
N LYS A 246 28.82 -12.25 -7.59
CA LYS A 246 29.91 -11.32 -7.91
C LYS A 246 29.68 -10.62 -9.26
N ASP A 247 29.19 -11.34 -10.25
CA ASP A 247 28.78 -10.74 -11.51
C ASP A 247 27.41 -10.04 -11.36
N PRO A 248 27.29 -8.75 -11.71
CA PRO A 248 25.99 -8.07 -11.71
C PRO A 248 24.92 -8.74 -12.57
N ALA A 249 25.33 -9.46 -13.65
CA ALA A 249 24.41 -10.15 -14.54
C ALA A 249 23.74 -11.38 -13.91
N ASP A 250 24.39 -11.98 -12.91
CA ASP A 250 23.87 -13.16 -12.19
C ASP A 250 22.90 -12.78 -11.06
N ARG A 251 22.75 -11.49 -10.76
CA ARG A 251 21.86 -11.00 -9.70
C ARG A 251 20.43 -10.81 -10.21
N PRO A 252 19.42 -11.17 -9.39
CA PRO A 252 18.04 -10.90 -9.74
C PRO A 252 17.79 -9.38 -9.82
N THR A 253 16.77 -8.97 -10.58
CA THR A 253 16.26 -7.61 -10.43
C THR A 253 15.60 -7.45 -9.04
N ALA A 254 15.42 -6.21 -8.58
CA ALA A 254 14.71 -5.98 -7.31
C ALA A 254 13.25 -6.49 -7.34
N ALA A 255 12.63 -6.51 -8.52
CA ALA A 255 11.29 -7.08 -8.70
C ALA A 255 11.30 -8.61 -8.59
N ASP A 256 12.25 -9.29 -9.27
CA ASP A 256 12.40 -10.76 -9.17
C ASP A 256 12.79 -11.19 -7.75
N LEU A 257 13.63 -10.39 -7.09
CA LEU A 257 14.00 -10.60 -5.70
C LEU A 257 12.78 -10.53 -4.78
N LEU A 258 11.90 -9.55 -4.97
CA LEU A 258 10.66 -9.42 -4.23
C LEU A 258 9.77 -10.64 -4.43
N VAL A 259 9.58 -11.09 -5.67
CA VAL A 259 8.83 -12.32 -6.00
C VAL A 259 9.43 -13.54 -5.29
N THR A 260 10.75 -13.71 -5.34
CA THR A 260 11.45 -14.82 -4.68
C THR A 260 11.24 -14.81 -3.16
N LEU A 261 11.31 -13.64 -2.53
CA LEU A 261 11.12 -13.49 -1.08
C LEU A 261 9.69 -13.81 -0.65
N VAL A 262 8.71 -13.45 -1.45
CA VAL A 262 7.30 -13.76 -1.21
C VAL A 262 7.08 -15.27 -1.32
N HIS A 263 7.58 -15.95 -2.37
CA HIS A 263 7.46 -17.40 -2.53
C HIS A 263 8.19 -18.20 -1.42
N ALA A 264 9.41 -17.79 -1.05
CA ALA A 264 10.16 -18.44 0.04
C ALA A 264 9.45 -18.36 1.40
N ARG A 265 8.61 -17.33 1.60
CA ARG A 265 7.76 -17.18 2.78
C ARG A 265 6.65 -18.23 2.80
N ASP A 266 6.05 -18.55 1.65
CA ASP A 266 4.98 -19.56 1.52
C ASP A 266 5.47 -20.98 1.79
N GLU A 267 6.63 -21.37 1.27
CA GLU A 267 7.21 -22.69 1.52
C GLU A 267 7.54 -22.92 3.01
N GLY A 268 8.02 -21.91 3.69
CA GLY A 268 8.29 -21.96 5.13
C GLY A 268 7.03 -22.16 5.98
N HIS A 269 5.88 -21.60 5.58
CA HIS A 269 4.59 -21.80 6.26
C HIS A 269 4.06 -23.22 6.04
N GLN A 270 4.13 -23.75 4.82
CA GLN A 270 3.70 -25.11 4.51
C GLN A 270 4.54 -26.18 5.23
N ALA A 271 5.84 -25.96 5.41
CA ALA A 271 6.70 -26.86 6.18
C ALA A 271 6.36 -26.84 7.68
N HIS A 272 6.00 -25.68 8.22
CA HIS A 272 5.60 -25.54 9.63
C HIS A 272 4.21 -26.15 9.90
N GLU A 273 3.25 -26.00 8.99
CA GLU A 273 1.94 -26.67 9.10
C GLU A 273 2.04 -28.20 9.00
N ARG A 274 2.90 -28.74 8.13
CA ARG A 274 3.15 -30.19 8.06
C ARG A 274 3.78 -30.73 9.35
N SER A 275 4.63 -29.96 10.00
CA SER A 275 5.26 -30.31 11.29
C SER A 275 4.24 -30.24 12.45
N THR A 276 3.35 -29.25 12.48
CA THR A 276 2.30 -29.12 13.49
C THR A 276 1.19 -30.14 13.30
N ARG A 277 0.76 -30.43 12.08
CA ARG A 277 -0.23 -31.50 11.80
C ARG A 277 0.25 -32.88 12.24
N ARG A 278 1.55 -33.19 12.11
CA ARG A 278 2.13 -34.44 12.63
C ARG A 278 2.15 -34.54 14.15
N ARG A 279 2.20 -33.41 14.88
CA ARG A 279 2.14 -33.38 16.35
C ARG A 279 0.72 -33.44 16.91
N TRP A 280 -0.29 -32.94 16.19
CA TRP A 280 -1.69 -32.95 16.63
C TRP A 280 -2.46 -34.22 16.23
N ALA A 281 -1.96 -35.03 15.30
CA ALA A 281 -2.55 -36.32 14.92
C ALA A 281 -2.42 -37.39 16.02
N LEU A 282 -1.76 -37.11 17.14
CA LEU A 282 -1.56 -38.04 18.27
C LEU A 282 -2.40 -37.74 19.51
N ILE A 283 -3.26 -36.72 19.49
CA ILE A 283 -4.13 -36.41 20.63
C ILE A 283 -5.58 -36.24 20.17
N GLY A 284 -6.33 -37.30 20.30
CA GLY A 284 -7.72 -37.36 20.73
C GLY A 284 -8.83 -36.79 19.85
N GLY A 285 -9.60 -37.69 19.35
CA GLY A 285 -10.96 -37.48 18.84
C GLY A 285 -11.97 -37.18 19.93
N SER A 286 -13.10 -36.79 19.43
CA SER A 286 -14.47 -36.93 19.96
C SER A 286 -15.32 -35.66 20.13
N LEU A 287 -16.45 -35.68 19.40
CA LEU A 287 -17.81 -35.19 19.70
C LEU A 287 -18.02 -33.67 19.85
N GLY A 288 -19.02 -33.07 19.28
CA GLY A 288 -20.34 -33.48 18.80
C GLY A 288 -21.20 -32.27 18.39
N LEU A 289 -22.21 -32.60 17.65
CA LEU A 289 -23.33 -31.80 17.11
C LEU A 289 -23.98 -30.76 18.04
N ILE A 290 -24.58 -29.71 17.41
CA ILE A 290 -26.01 -29.28 17.43
C ILE A 290 -26.15 -27.88 16.84
N ALA A 291 -26.82 -27.81 15.73
CA ALA A 291 -28.16 -27.35 15.30
C ALA A 291 -28.42 -25.84 15.23
N ALA A 292 -28.73 -25.52 14.02
CA ALA A 292 -29.51 -24.53 13.32
C ALA A 292 -30.42 -23.56 14.06
N SER A 293 -30.48 -22.31 13.61
CA SER A 293 -31.75 -21.64 13.35
C SER A 293 -31.56 -20.47 12.35
N LEU A 294 -32.48 -20.45 11.40
CA LEU A 294 -32.63 -19.54 10.25
C LEU A 294 -32.91 -18.08 10.67
N GLY A 295 -32.31 -17.17 9.93
CA GLY A 295 -32.73 -15.77 9.86
C GLY A 295 -32.35 -15.20 8.49
N THR A 296 -33.30 -15.22 7.58
CA THR A 296 -33.23 -14.69 6.22
C THR A 296 -33.11 -13.18 6.23
N ALA A 297 -32.05 -12.62 5.66
CA ALA A 297 -32.02 -11.24 5.22
C ALA A 297 -31.77 -11.21 3.71
N VAL A 298 -32.77 -10.71 2.99
CA VAL A 298 -32.80 -10.56 1.53
C VAL A 298 -31.93 -9.38 1.16
N VAL A 299 -30.81 -9.64 0.47
CA VAL A 299 -30.16 -8.63 -0.37
C VAL A 299 -30.75 -8.78 -1.75
N VAL A 300 -31.50 -7.78 -2.18
CA VAL A 300 -32.08 -7.72 -3.54
C VAL A 300 -30.91 -7.47 -4.51
N LEU A 301 -30.53 -8.51 -5.24
CA LEU A 301 -29.78 -8.35 -6.47
C LEU A 301 -30.74 -7.77 -7.52
N PRO A 302 -30.35 -6.78 -8.33
CA PRO A 302 -31.16 -6.34 -9.44
C PRO A 302 -31.29 -7.47 -10.48
N ALA A 303 -32.50 -7.63 -11.01
CA ALA A 303 -32.84 -8.61 -12.03
C ALA A 303 -32.00 -8.44 -13.31
N ASP A 304 -31.89 -9.55 -14.05
CA ASP A 304 -31.15 -9.69 -15.32
C ASP A 304 -31.27 -8.47 -16.24
N PRO A 305 -30.15 -7.97 -16.80
CA PRO A 305 -30.22 -6.93 -17.82
C PRO A 305 -30.68 -7.52 -19.18
N PRO A 306 -31.50 -6.81 -19.92
CA PRO A 306 -31.92 -7.22 -21.28
C PRO A 306 -30.72 -7.18 -22.26
N PRO A 307 -30.79 -7.89 -23.40
CA PRO A 307 -29.69 -7.95 -24.36
C PRO A 307 -29.36 -6.56 -24.93
N ARG A 308 -28.08 -6.28 -25.04
CA ARG A 308 -27.47 -4.99 -25.39
C ARG A 308 -28.01 -4.38 -26.71
N PRO A 309 -28.63 -3.19 -26.69
CA PRO A 309 -28.69 -2.35 -27.87
C PRO A 309 -27.36 -1.58 -28.03
N VAL A 310 -26.95 -1.36 -29.28
CA VAL A 310 -25.88 -0.39 -29.60
C VAL A 310 -26.44 0.99 -29.28
N VAL A 311 -26.04 1.55 -28.15
CA VAL A 311 -26.54 2.84 -27.68
C VAL A 311 -25.58 3.93 -28.16
N THR A 312 -26.12 4.80 -29.02
CA THR A 312 -25.55 6.12 -29.27
C THR A 312 -25.77 6.95 -28.01
N VAL A 313 -24.72 7.11 -27.21
CA VAL A 313 -24.80 7.76 -25.88
C VAL A 313 -24.79 9.28 -26.06
N SER A 314 -25.93 9.91 -25.85
CA SER A 314 -25.99 11.36 -25.65
C SER A 314 -25.55 11.71 -24.22
N PRO A 315 -24.78 12.79 -24.01
CA PRO A 315 -24.40 13.24 -22.66
C PRO A 315 -25.64 13.54 -21.81
N MET A 316 -25.52 13.43 -20.50
CA MET A 316 -26.61 13.70 -19.55
C MET A 316 -27.23 15.08 -19.84
N SER A 317 -28.46 15.06 -20.35
CA SER A 317 -29.20 16.27 -20.70
C SER A 317 -30.18 16.73 -19.61
N ARG A 318 -30.27 16.03 -18.46
CA ARG A 318 -31.04 16.51 -17.30
C ARG A 318 -30.16 17.30 -16.37
N PRO A 319 -30.63 18.46 -15.86
CA PRO A 319 -29.96 19.13 -14.76
C PRO A 319 -29.84 18.13 -13.59
N VAL A 320 -28.65 18.04 -13.02
CA VAL A 320 -28.43 17.34 -11.76
C VAL A 320 -29.40 17.91 -10.72
N ASP A 321 -30.08 17.05 -9.96
CA ASP A 321 -31.00 17.50 -8.90
C ASP A 321 -30.29 18.55 -8.03
N SER A 322 -31.03 19.59 -7.63
CA SER A 322 -30.50 20.63 -6.74
C SER A 322 -29.96 20.09 -5.41
N ALA A 323 -30.31 18.86 -5.08
CA ALA A 323 -29.83 18.14 -3.91
C ALA A 323 -28.53 17.32 -4.15
N PHE A 324 -28.04 17.23 -5.39
CA PHE A 324 -26.81 16.51 -5.70
C PHE A 324 -25.61 17.14 -4.96
N GLY A 325 -24.81 16.29 -4.31
CA GLY A 325 -23.59 16.70 -3.60
C GLY A 325 -23.85 17.38 -2.26
N GLN A 326 -25.12 17.51 -1.83
CA GLN A 326 -25.43 18.02 -0.51
C GLN A 326 -25.02 17.02 0.57
N PRO A 327 -24.35 17.48 1.64
CA PRO A 327 -24.03 16.61 2.76
C PRO A 327 -25.32 16.13 3.46
N MET A 328 -25.38 14.84 3.77
CA MET A 328 -26.45 14.26 4.59
C MET A 328 -25.99 14.23 6.04
N GLY A 329 -26.68 14.98 6.90
CA GLY A 329 -26.38 15.05 8.33
C GLY A 329 -25.05 15.73 8.66
N SER A 330 -24.62 15.57 9.89
CA SER A 330 -23.34 16.09 10.37
C SER A 330 -22.21 15.09 10.09
N PRO A 331 -21.00 15.56 9.80
CA PRO A 331 -19.85 14.68 9.68
C PRO A 331 -19.65 13.89 10.99
N PHE A 332 -19.45 12.59 10.86
CA PHE A 332 -19.03 11.78 12.01
C PHE A 332 -17.56 12.06 12.34
N THR A 333 -17.27 12.51 13.57
CA THR A 333 -15.94 12.96 14.01
C THR A 333 -15.37 12.08 15.13
N GLY A 334 -15.75 10.80 15.18
CA GLY A 334 -15.41 9.93 16.30
C GLY A 334 -13.99 9.36 16.31
N HIS A 335 -13.30 9.28 15.14
CA HIS A 335 -11.95 8.73 15.07
C HIS A 335 -10.90 9.71 15.56
N ASP A 336 -9.91 9.19 16.32
CA ASP A 336 -8.71 9.92 16.71
C ASP A 336 -7.60 9.62 15.68
N GLY A 337 -7.65 10.33 14.55
CA GLY A 337 -6.78 10.15 13.40
C GLY A 337 -7.51 9.75 12.12
N GLU A 338 -6.73 9.39 11.11
CA GLU A 338 -7.18 9.09 9.75
C GLU A 338 -8.20 7.95 9.71
N VAL A 339 -9.28 8.13 8.93
CA VAL A 339 -10.19 7.05 8.57
C VAL A 339 -9.59 6.29 7.39
N LEU A 340 -9.29 5.01 7.56
CA LEU A 340 -8.60 4.20 6.57
C LEU A 340 -9.56 3.51 5.59
N SER A 341 -10.72 3.09 6.08
CA SER A 341 -11.73 2.40 5.26
C SER A 341 -13.13 2.69 5.75
N VAL A 342 -14.07 2.78 4.83
CA VAL A 342 -15.50 2.93 5.11
C VAL A 342 -16.31 1.88 4.35
N ALA A 343 -17.39 1.43 4.96
CA ALA A 343 -18.40 0.58 4.31
C ALA A 343 -19.79 1.04 4.73
N ALA A 344 -20.76 0.83 3.86
CA ALA A 344 -22.15 1.08 4.15
C ALA A 344 -22.91 -0.24 4.33
N GLY A 345 -23.90 -0.24 5.20
CA GLY A 345 -24.73 -1.39 5.47
C GLY A 345 -26.03 -1.03 6.16
N ALA A 346 -26.74 -2.02 6.69
CA ALA A 346 -28.00 -1.81 7.41
C ALA A 346 -27.99 -2.56 8.74
N LEU A 347 -28.43 -1.92 9.80
CA LEU A 347 -28.60 -2.49 11.14
C LEU A 347 -30.09 -2.54 11.49
N GLY A 348 -30.70 -3.69 11.34
CA GLY A 348 -32.15 -3.85 11.57
C GLY A 348 -33.00 -2.97 10.67
N GLY A 349 -32.63 -2.83 9.40
CA GLY A 349 -33.30 -1.97 8.42
C GLY A 349 -32.87 -0.49 8.46
N ARG A 350 -32.11 -0.07 9.46
CA ARG A 350 -31.57 1.29 9.57
C ARG A 350 -30.25 1.39 8.80
N PRO A 351 -30.09 2.35 7.88
CA PRO A 351 -28.84 2.52 7.15
C PRO A 351 -27.71 3.01 8.08
N VAL A 352 -26.57 2.33 8.00
CA VAL A 352 -25.40 2.63 8.84
C VAL A 352 -24.14 2.72 8.01
N VAL A 353 -23.18 3.49 8.50
CA VAL A 353 -21.81 3.53 8.01
C VAL A 353 -20.91 2.88 9.06
N VAL A 354 -20.06 1.98 8.60
CA VAL A 354 -18.99 1.41 9.41
C VAL A 354 -17.67 2.02 8.92
N SER A 355 -16.88 2.51 9.85
CA SER A 355 -15.58 3.12 9.56
C SER A 355 -14.49 2.49 10.39
N ALA A 356 -13.32 2.32 9.79
CA ALA A 356 -12.11 1.85 10.44
C ALA A 356 -11.05 2.94 10.41
N GLY A 357 -10.49 3.26 11.57
CA GLY A 357 -9.52 4.34 11.72
C GLY A 357 -8.12 3.87 12.07
N ARG A 358 -7.17 4.77 11.87
CA ARG A 358 -5.77 4.59 12.27
C ARG A 358 -5.59 4.48 13.80
N ASP A 359 -6.61 4.90 14.55
CA ASP A 359 -6.70 4.72 16.00
C ASP A 359 -6.91 3.25 16.44
N GLY A 360 -6.94 2.31 15.48
CA GLY A 360 -7.17 0.89 15.71
C GLY A 360 -8.59 0.56 16.12
N THR A 361 -9.53 1.46 15.89
CA THR A 361 -10.95 1.24 16.20
C THR A 361 -11.81 1.11 14.96
N VAL A 362 -12.88 0.34 15.11
CA VAL A 362 -14.01 0.32 14.19
C VAL A 362 -15.19 0.98 14.87
N ARG A 363 -15.87 1.85 14.14
CA ARG A 363 -17.02 2.63 14.63
C ARG A 363 -18.20 2.49 13.69
N VAL A 364 -19.37 2.64 14.26
CA VAL A 364 -20.65 2.60 13.54
C VAL A 364 -21.35 3.93 13.73
N SER A 365 -21.83 4.51 12.65
CA SER A 365 -22.63 5.73 12.66
C SER A 365 -23.88 5.57 11.81
N ASP A 366 -24.88 6.35 12.10
CA ASP A 366 -26.09 6.46 11.30
C ASP A 366 -25.76 7.16 9.97
N ALA A 367 -26.17 6.57 8.87
CA ALA A 367 -25.82 7.09 7.53
C ALA A 367 -26.52 8.41 7.18
N VAL A 368 -27.66 8.70 7.83
CA VAL A 368 -28.47 9.91 7.58
C VAL A 368 -28.03 11.05 8.46
N THR A 369 -27.84 10.80 9.76
CA THR A 369 -27.60 11.86 10.75
C THR A 369 -26.13 12.05 11.09
N GLY A 370 -25.26 11.07 10.78
CA GLY A 370 -23.87 11.02 11.24
C GLY A 370 -23.71 10.70 12.72
N ALA A 371 -24.78 10.41 13.45
CA ALA A 371 -24.72 10.10 14.87
C ALA A 371 -24.05 8.75 15.15
N ALA A 372 -23.21 8.70 16.20
CA ALA A 372 -22.56 7.45 16.61
C ALA A 372 -23.59 6.39 17.08
N ILE A 373 -23.40 5.14 16.69
CA ILE A 373 -24.17 3.99 17.14
C ILE A 373 -23.26 3.07 17.97
N GLY A 374 -23.39 3.15 19.28
CA GLY A 374 -22.52 2.42 20.21
C GLY A 374 -21.14 3.03 20.38
N GLY A 375 -20.27 2.31 21.11
CA GLY A 375 -18.90 2.73 21.39
C GLY A 375 -17.88 2.21 20.37
N PRO A 376 -16.63 2.74 20.40
CA PRO A 376 -15.54 2.28 19.56
C PRO A 376 -15.19 0.81 19.87
N ARG A 377 -14.91 0.04 18.83
CA ARG A 377 -14.52 -1.36 18.93
C ARG A 377 -13.05 -1.50 18.56
N ARG A 378 -12.22 -1.90 19.51
CA ARG A 378 -10.80 -2.12 19.26
C ARG A 378 -10.56 -3.41 18.50
N VAL A 379 -9.86 -3.33 17.41
CA VAL A 379 -9.39 -4.46 16.61
C VAL A 379 -7.93 -4.75 16.98
N LYS A 380 -7.61 -6.00 17.26
CA LYS A 380 -6.21 -6.42 17.49
C LYS A 380 -5.51 -6.61 16.13
N ALA A 381 -5.28 -5.54 15.44
CA ALA A 381 -4.50 -5.51 14.19
C ALA A 381 -3.43 -4.44 14.31
N LEU A 382 -2.32 -4.61 13.59
CA LEU A 382 -1.28 -3.57 13.48
C LEU A 382 -1.81 -2.36 12.71
N SER A 383 -2.64 -2.60 11.69
CA SER A 383 -3.37 -1.59 10.94
C SER A 383 -4.57 -2.23 10.27
N ILE A 384 -5.72 -1.55 10.25
CA ILE A 384 -6.91 -2.02 9.53
C ILE A 384 -6.82 -1.46 8.11
N SER A 385 -6.82 -2.32 7.10
CA SER A 385 -6.74 -1.92 5.69
C SER A 385 -8.11 -1.82 5.02
N SER A 386 -9.06 -2.68 5.42
CA SER A 386 -10.35 -2.78 4.75
C SER A 386 -11.46 -3.19 5.72
N VAL A 387 -12.66 -2.69 5.48
CA VAL A 387 -13.87 -3.04 6.23
C VAL A 387 -15.02 -3.35 5.29
N ALA A 388 -15.83 -4.35 5.62
CA ALA A 388 -17.09 -4.66 4.96
C ALA A 388 -18.19 -4.96 5.97
N VAL A 389 -19.41 -4.98 5.49
CA VAL A 389 -20.61 -5.27 6.30
C VAL A 389 -21.47 -6.27 5.54
N ASP A 390 -21.90 -7.33 6.24
CA ASP A 390 -22.95 -8.23 5.78
C ASP A 390 -23.99 -8.44 6.88
N GLY A 391 -25.21 -7.99 6.64
CA GLY A 391 -26.27 -8.03 7.63
C GLY A 391 -25.86 -7.39 8.96
N ASP A 392 -25.84 -8.17 10.04
CA ASP A 392 -25.43 -7.72 11.40
C ASP A 392 -23.94 -8.00 11.71
N VAL A 393 -23.12 -8.28 10.70
CA VAL A 393 -21.70 -8.61 10.88
C VAL A 393 -20.80 -7.55 10.25
N VAL A 394 -19.88 -7.02 11.02
CA VAL A 394 -18.72 -6.23 10.54
C VAL A 394 -17.55 -7.15 10.34
N ILE A 395 -16.93 -7.05 9.20
CA ILE A 395 -15.75 -7.79 8.80
C ILE A 395 -14.63 -6.78 8.58
N CYS A 396 -13.48 -6.99 9.23
CA CYS A 396 -12.30 -6.14 9.08
C CYS A 396 -11.11 -7.00 8.70
N GLY A 397 -10.34 -6.52 7.75
CA GLY A 397 -9.03 -7.07 7.36
C GLY A 397 -7.93 -6.08 7.66
N GLY A 398 -6.72 -6.59 7.91
CA GLY A 398 -5.58 -5.72 8.17
C GLY A 398 -4.27 -6.49 8.29
N TYR A 399 -3.21 -5.74 8.58
CA TYR A 399 -1.88 -6.29 8.75
C TYR A 399 -1.72 -6.98 10.10
N GLY A 400 -1.17 -8.19 10.10
CA GLY A 400 -0.79 -8.93 11.30
C GLY A 400 -1.95 -9.58 12.09
N ALA A 401 -3.20 -9.48 11.63
CA ALA A 401 -4.35 -10.01 12.37
C ALA A 401 -5.31 -10.89 11.55
N GLY A 402 -5.10 -10.98 10.23
CA GLY A 402 -6.05 -11.66 9.35
C GLY A 402 -7.43 -11.00 9.37
N LEU A 403 -8.49 -11.79 9.44
CA LEU A 403 -9.86 -11.31 9.54
C LEU A 403 -10.32 -11.19 11.00
N TRP A 404 -11.02 -10.09 11.27
CA TRP A 404 -11.72 -9.85 12.51
C TRP A 404 -13.20 -9.61 12.24
N LEU A 405 -14.07 -10.38 12.92
CA LEU A 405 -15.51 -10.29 12.76
C LEU A 405 -16.16 -9.89 14.10
N SER A 406 -17.18 -9.04 14.02
CA SER A 406 -17.97 -8.62 15.17
C SER A 406 -19.41 -8.37 14.78
N GLY A 407 -20.35 -8.77 15.66
CA GLY A 407 -21.75 -8.40 15.50
C GLY A 407 -21.94 -6.89 15.62
N LEU A 408 -22.70 -6.29 14.69
CA LEU A 408 -23.02 -4.86 14.69
C LEU A 408 -23.80 -4.46 15.95
N ARG A 409 -24.79 -5.27 16.37
CA ARG A 409 -25.60 -5.01 17.57
C ARG A 409 -24.87 -5.38 18.85
N SER A 410 -24.33 -6.60 18.89
CA SER A 410 -23.79 -7.18 20.12
C SER A 410 -22.41 -6.65 20.47
N GLY A 411 -21.64 -6.17 19.49
CA GLY A 411 -20.23 -5.84 19.65
C GLY A 411 -19.34 -7.05 19.98
N ARG A 412 -19.93 -8.26 20.07
CA ARG A 412 -19.19 -9.48 20.42
C ARG A 412 -18.36 -9.93 19.23
N LYS A 413 -17.12 -10.32 19.51
CA LYS A 413 -16.25 -10.95 18.51
C LYS A 413 -16.88 -12.27 18.08
N ILE A 414 -16.96 -12.49 16.77
CA ILE A 414 -17.35 -13.75 16.15
C ILE A 414 -16.05 -14.48 15.81
N GLY A 415 -15.91 -15.72 16.27
CA GLY A 415 -14.71 -16.52 15.95
C GLY A 415 -14.68 -16.84 14.45
N PHE A 416 -13.57 -16.57 13.79
CA PHE A 416 -13.34 -16.94 12.40
C PHE A 416 -12.07 -17.79 12.30
N GLY A 417 -12.20 -18.97 11.69
CA GLY A 417 -11.18 -20.02 11.84
C GLY A 417 -9.97 -19.95 10.92
N ALA A 418 -9.90 -19.09 9.89
CA ALA A 418 -9.00 -19.42 8.81
C ALA A 418 -8.33 -18.32 7.99
N ALA A 419 -8.43 -17.06 8.30
CA ALA A 419 -7.63 -16.07 7.57
C ALA A 419 -6.33 -15.78 8.33
N THR A 420 -5.31 -16.58 8.06
CA THR A 420 -3.93 -16.34 8.53
C THR A 420 -3.19 -15.58 7.43
N GLY A 421 -2.85 -14.34 7.67
CA GLY A 421 -2.07 -13.50 6.75
C GLY A 421 -2.55 -12.06 6.72
N ASP A 422 -1.78 -11.23 6.04
CA ASP A 422 -2.13 -9.82 5.84
C ASP A 422 -3.29 -9.72 4.83
N VAL A 423 -4.28 -8.90 5.15
CA VAL A 423 -5.41 -8.60 4.28
C VAL A 423 -5.26 -7.16 3.80
N LEU A 424 -5.07 -6.95 2.51
CA LEU A 424 -4.96 -5.63 1.87
C LEU A 424 -6.33 -5.09 1.49
N ALA A 425 -7.19 -5.95 0.94
CA ALA A 425 -8.57 -5.65 0.62
C ALA A 425 -9.47 -6.83 0.94
N LEU A 426 -10.72 -6.55 1.19
CA LEU A 426 -11.75 -7.57 1.37
C LEU A 426 -13.08 -7.11 0.77
N GLY A 427 -13.88 -8.07 0.41
CA GLY A 427 -15.25 -7.86 0.00
C GLY A 427 -16.12 -9.04 0.38
N VAL A 428 -17.42 -8.83 0.42
CA VAL A 428 -18.41 -9.87 0.73
C VAL A 428 -19.30 -10.08 -0.47
N THR A 429 -19.57 -11.33 -0.76
CA THR A 429 -20.47 -11.77 -1.85
C THR A 429 -21.33 -12.93 -1.38
N ARG A 430 -22.19 -13.42 -2.24
CA ARG A 430 -22.98 -14.64 -1.99
C ARG A 430 -22.62 -15.70 -3.02
N LEU A 431 -22.42 -16.92 -2.54
CA LEU A 431 -22.19 -18.11 -3.34
C LEU A 431 -23.23 -19.16 -2.91
N ASP A 432 -24.08 -19.59 -3.83
CA ASP A 432 -25.13 -20.55 -3.53
C ASP A 432 -25.94 -20.20 -2.26
N ASP A 433 -26.41 -18.95 -2.17
CA ASP A 433 -27.11 -18.35 -1.02
C ASP A 433 -26.29 -18.27 0.30
N ARG A 434 -25.03 -18.66 0.31
CA ARG A 434 -24.13 -18.52 1.46
C ARG A 434 -23.32 -17.23 1.36
N ALA A 435 -23.20 -16.53 2.48
CA ALA A 435 -22.32 -15.38 2.55
C ALA A 435 -20.86 -15.84 2.51
N ALA A 436 -20.09 -15.29 1.59
CA ALA A 436 -18.67 -15.56 1.42
C ALA A 436 -17.86 -14.27 1.53
N VAL A 437 -16.73 -14.34 2.21
CA VAL A 437 -15.75 -13.26 2.25
C VAL A 437 -14.59 -13.60 1.31
N VAL A 438 -14.26 -12.65 0.44
CA VAL A 438 -13.08 -12.73 -0.41
C VAL A 438 -12.05 -11.78 0.17
N THR A 439 -10.87 -12.31 0.46
CA THR A 439 -9.73 -11.54 0.99
C THR A 439 -8.62 -11.52 -0.03
N ALA A 440 -8.14 -10.33 -0.33
CA ALA A 440 -6.94 -10.10 -1.13
C ALA A 440 -5.79 -9.71 -0.21
N GLY A 441 -4.67 -10.39 -0.35
CA GLY A 441 -3.47 -10.15 0.42
C GLY A 441 -2.22 -10.29 -0.44
N PRO A 442 -1.02 -10.08 0.12
CA PRO A 442 0.21 -10.15 -0.64
C PRO A 442 0.49 -11.54 -1.23
N ASP A 443 -0.01 -12.59 -0.60
CA ASP A 443 0.33 -13.97 -0.97
C ASP A 443 -0.75 -14.65 -1.82
N SER A 444 -2.01 -14.26 -1.69
CA SER A 444 -3.13 -14.90 -2.39
C SER A 444 -4.44 -14.15 -2.22
N VAL A 445 -5.35 -14.41 -3.14
CA VAL A 445 -6.77 -14.11 -2.97
C VAL A 445 -7.49 -15.38 -2.52
N ARG A 446 -8.32 -15.28 -1.47
CA ARG A 446 -9.01 -16.43 -0.87
C ARG A 446 -10.50 -16.13 -0.73
N VAL A 447 -11.29 -17.16 -0.99
CA VAL A 447 -12.73 -17.17 -0.72
C VAL A 447 -12.98 -18.07 0.48
N SER A 448 -13.70 -17.56 1.46
CA SER A 448 -14.05 -18.32 2.66
C SER A 448 -15.52 -18.14 3.00
N ASP A 449 -16.16 -19.19 3.48
CA ASP A 449 -17.51 -19.11 4.02
C ASP A 449 -17.54 -18.20 5.25
N LEU A 450 -18.41 -17.22 5.26
CA LEU A 450 -18.46 -16.20 6.33
C LEU A 450 -18.97 -16.76 7.65
N SER A 451 -19.77 -17.83 7.63
CA SER A 451 -20.37 -18.42 8.82
C SER A 451 -19.46 -19.43 9.53
N SER A 452 -18.78 -20.29 8.75
CA SER A 452 -17.90 -21.34 9.26
C SER A 452 -16.44 -20.94 9.34
N GLY A 453 -16.01 -19.97 8.50
CA GLY A 453 -14.61 -19.62 8.30
C GLY A 453 -13.84 -20.65 7.48
N GLU A 454 -14.52 -21.60 6.86
CA GLU A 454 -13.91 -22.60 6.00
C GLU A 454 -13.39 -21.93 4.70
N ALA A 455 -12.18 -22.29 4.29
CA ALA A 455 -11.64 -21.85 3.02
C ALA A 455 -12.32 -22.65 1.89
N LEU A 456 -13.03 -21.94 1.02
CA LEU A 456 -13.73 -22.53 -0.13
C LEU A 456 -12.80 -22.62 -1.34
N LEU A 457 -12.14 -21.50 -1.69
CA LEU A 457 -11.29 -21.40 -2.87
C LEU A 457 -10.02 -20.57 -2.57
N LYS A 458 -8.98 -20.85 -3.34
CA LYS A 458 -7.80 -19.99 -3.47
C LYS A 458 -7.73 -19.53 -4.92
N LEU A 459 -7.80 -18.23 -5.14
CA LEU A 459 -7.77 -17.59 -6.46
C LEU A 459 -6.38 -16.95 -6.64
N GLY A 460 -5.64 -17.33 -7.68
CA GLY A 460 -4.42 -16.65 -8.12
C GLY A 460 -3.38 -16.27 -7.07
N GLY A 461 -2.55 -15.29 -7.46
CA GLY A 461 -1.50 -14.68 -6.65
C GLY A 461 -2.00 -13.57 -5.72
N GLY A 462 -1.05 -12.76 -5.20
CA GLY A 462 -1.36 -11.61 -4.34
C GLY A 462 -2.04 -10.47 -5.09
N ALA A 463 -2.95 -9.76 -4.41
CA ALA A 463 -3.67 -8.63 -4.97
C ALA A 463 -3.83 -7.48 -3.95
N THR A 464 -3.91 -6.27 -4.46
CA THR A 464 -4.11 -5.04 -3.67
C THR A 464 -5.58 -4.68 -3.53
N ALA A 465 -6.42 -5.12 -4.47
CA ALA A 465 -7.85 -4.83 -4.48
C ALA A 465 -8.65 -6.02 -5.01
N VAL A 466 -9.91 -6.12 -4.58
CA VAL A 466 -10.89 -7.07 -5.07
C VAL A 466 -12.24 -6.38 -5.23
N ALA A 467 -12.93 -6.71 -6.32
CA ALA A 467 -14.28 -6.26 -6.61
C ALA A 467 -15.08 -7.41 -7.24
N PHE A 468 -16.40 -7.28 -7.28
CA PHE A 468 -17.27 -8.34 -7.76
C PHE A 468 -18.15 -7.86 -8.92
N THR A 469 -18.44 -8.77 -9.84
CA THR A 469 -19.36 -8.53 -10.95
C THR A 469 -19.97 -9.84 -11.42
N ILE A 470 -21.01 -9.73 -12.23
CA ILE A 470 -21.50 -10.86 -13.02
C ILE A 470 -20.94 -10.70 -14.44
N LEU A 471 -20.24 -11.70 -14.92
CA LEU A 471 -19.69 -11.76 -16.27
C LEU A 471 -20.21 -13.01 -16.97
N GLU A 472 -20.96 -12.83 -18.05
CA GLU A 472 -21.60 -13.94 -18.80
C GLU A 472 -22.44 -14.89 -17.92
N GLY A 473 -23.15 -14.33 -16.94
CA GLY A 473 -23.99 -15.10 -16.01
C GLY A 473 -23.21 -15.83 -14.91
N ARG A 474 -21.92 -15.56 -14.74
CA ARG A 474 -21.06 -16.12 -13.68
C ARG A 474 -20.76 -15.08 -12.62
N ASP A 475 -20.75 -15.49 -11.37
CA ASP A 475 -20.25 -14.66 -10.27
C ASP A 475 -18.72 -14.61 -10.33
N VAL A 476 -18.18 -13.41 -10.51
CA VAL A 476 -16.76 -13.20 -10.77
C VAL A 476 -16.15 -12.26 -9.74
N ALA A 477 -15.01 -12.68 -9.17
CA ALA A 477 -14.12 -11.78 -8.46
C ALA A 477 -13.08 -11.21 -9.44
N VAL A 478 -12.98 -9.89 -9.47
CA VAL A 478 -11.94 -9.19 -10.23
C VAL A 478 -10.90 -8.69 -9.26
N THR A 479 -9.63 -8.91 -9.57
CA THR A 479 -8.51 -8.56 -8.70
C THR A 479 -7.55 -7.61 -9.41
N ALA A 480 -7.01 -6.62 -8.68
CA ALA A 480 -5.83 -5.88 -9.11
C ALA A 480 -4.62 -6.56 -8.50
N GLY A 481 -3.86 -7.27 -9.33
CA GLY A 481 -2.68 -8.03 -8.92
C GLY A 481 -1.52 -7.13 -8.50
N LEU A 482 -0.66 -7.64 -7.62
CA LEU A 482 0.58 -6.96 -7.23
C LEU A 482 1.58 -6.84 -8.40
N ASP A 483 1.40 -7.64 -9.44
CA ASP A 483 2.16 -7.59 -10.69
C ASP A 483 1.70 -6.47 -11.63
N GLY A 484 0.65 -5.73 -11.26
CA GLY A 484 0.08 -4.66 -12.06
C GLY A 484 -0.86 -5.15 -13.15
N THR A 485 -1.43 -6.35 -13.01
CA THR A 485 -2.45 -6.90 -13.92
C THR A 485 -3.84 -6.90 -13.29
N ALA A 486 -4.87 -6.92 -14.13
CA ALA A 486 -6.22 -7.31 -13.74
C ALA A 486 -6.43 -8.78 -14.07
N ASP A 487 -6.94 -9.52 -13.10
CA ASP A 487 -7.41 -10.88 -13.25
C ASP A 487 -8.88 -10.96 -12.89
N ALA A 488 -9.59 -11.94 -13.45
CA ALA A 488 -10.97 -12.22 -13.09
C ALA A 488 -11.19 -13.73 -12.94
N TRP A 489 -11.85 -14.11 -11.86
CA TRP A 489 -11.95 -15.48 -11.36
C TRP A 489 -13.41 -15.87 -11.17
N ASP A 490 -13.81 -17.00 -11.72
CA ASP A 490 -15.11 -17.60 -11.44
C ASP A 490 -15.16 -18.04 -9.96
N LEU A 491 -16.12 -17.55 -9.21
CA LEU A 491 -16.20 -17.78 -7.76
C LEU A 491 -16.71 -19.17 -7.38
N HIS A 492 -17.24 -19.96 -8.34
CA HIS A 492 -17.69 -21.32 -8.09
C HIS A 492 -16.58 -22.35 -8.42
N SER A 493 -15.85 -22.12 -9.52
CA SER A 493 -14.81 -23.04 -9.97
C SER A 493 -13.41 -22.65 -9.49
N GLY A 494 -13.16 -21.38 -9.23
CA GLY A 494 -11.83 -20.83 -8.95
C GLY A 494 -10.97 -20.62 -10.20
N GLU A 495 -11.50 -20.89 -11.38
CA GLU A 495 -10.76 -20.78 -12.63
C GLU A 495 -10.76 -19.34 -13.18
N PRO A 496 -9.70 -18.92 -13.89
CA PRO A 496 -9.67 -17.61 -14.52
C PRO A 496 -10.68 -17.54 -15.68
N VAL A 497 -11.40 -16.42 -15.77
CA VAL A 497 -12.45 -16.20 -16.81
C VAL A 497 -12.03 -15.19 -17.87
N ILE A 498 -10.91 -14.52 -17.69
CA ILE A 498 -10.33 -13.58 -18.67
C ILE A 498 -8.84 -13.85 -18.86
N THR A 499 -8.27 -13.34 -19.94
CA THR A 499 -6.81 -13.22 -20.06
C THR A 499 -6.36 -12.02 -19.23
N PRO A 500 -5.38 -12.15 -18.33
CA PRO A 500 -4.86 -11.04 -17.54
C PRO A 500 -4.39 -9.89 -18.44
N PHE A 501 -4.67 -8.65 -18.03
CA PHE A 501 -4.24 -7.47 -18.78
C PHE A 501 -3.66 -6.39 -17.85
N PRO A 502 -2.74 -5.53 -18.34
CA PRO A 502 -2.10 -4.50 -17.52
C PRO A 502 -3.10 -3.47 -17.00
N LEU A 503 -3.08 -3.21 -15.68
CA LEU A 503 -3.77 -2.10 -15.03
C LEU A 503 -2.76 -0.99 -14.69
N PRO A 504 -3.07 0.28 -14.99
CA PRO A 504 -2.17 1.38 -14.68
C PRO A 504 -2.14 1.78 -13.19
N GLY A 505 -2.92 1.11 -12.31
CA GLY A 505 -3.02 1.44 -10.90
C GLY A 505 -3.46 0.28 -10.01
N GLU A 506 -3.37 0.49 -8.70
CA GLU A 506 -3.61 -0.51 -7.65
C GLU A 506 -5.05 -0.52 -7.12
N LEU A 507 -5.85 0.52 -7.45
CA LEU A 507 -7.25 0.63 -7.05
C LEU A 507 -8.14 -0.03 -8.09
N LEU A 508 -9.23 -0.61 -7.64
CA LEU A 508 -10.17 -1.32 -8.50
C LEU A 508 -11.61 -1.06 -8.04
N ALA A 509 -12.44 -0.65 -8.98
CA ALA A 509 -13.89 -0.75 -8.90
C ALA A 509 -14.39 -1.44 -10.17
N VAL A 510 -15.52 -2.11 -10.09
CA VAL A 510 -16.07 -2.86 -11.23
C VAL A 510 -17.56 -2.59 -11.36
N TRP A 511 -18.04 -2.45 -12.60
CA TRP A 511 -19.45 -2.37 -12.93
C TRP A 511 -19.74 -3.10 -14.23
N SER A 512 -20.59 -4.14 -14.17
CA SER A 512 -21.14 -4.83 -15.36
C SER A 512 -20.11 -5.13 -16.47
N GLY A 513 -18.98 -5.76 -16.10
CA GLY A 513 -17.92 -6.13 -17.06
C GLY A 513 -16.95 -5.00 -17.42
N VAL A 514 -16.98 -3.88 -16.69
CA VAL A 514 -16.02 -2.77 -16.84
C VAL A 514 -15.20 -2.65 -15.58
N ALA A 515 -13.86 -2.77 -15.69
CA ALA A 515 -12.93 -2.47 -14.62
C ALA A 515 -12.55 -0.99 -14.65
N VAL A 516 -12.49 -0.37 -13.48
CA VAL A 516 -12.11 1.04 -13.31
C VAL A 516 -10.95 1.12 -12.34
N THR A 517 -9.90 1.82 -12.71
CA THR A 517 -8.71 2.01 -11.89
C THR A 517 -8.25 3.47 -11.87
N ALA A 518 -7.45 3.81 -10.87
CA ALA A 518 -6.81 5.11 -10.77
C ALA A 518 -5.38 5.04 -11.33
N ALA A 519 -5.06 5.89 -12.27
CA ALA A 519 -3.74 5.96 -12.87
C ALA A 519 -2.81 6.93 -12.12
N PRO A 520 -1.48 6.79 -12.24
CA PRO A 520 -0.50 7.66 -11.58
C PRO A 520 -0.55 9.14 -12.02
N ASP A 521 -1.21 9.42 -13.16
CA ASP A 521 -1.42 10.78 -13.69
C ASP A 521 -2.66 11.49 -13.12
N ASN A 522 -3.19 11.02 -11.98
CA ASN A 522 -4.37 11.51 -11.28
C ASN A 522 -5.67 11.34 -12.09
N THR A 523 -5.67 10.50 -13.10
CA THR A 523 -6.87 10.18 -13.88
C THR A 523 -7.49 8.87 -13.42
N VAL A 524 -8.80 8.75 -13.61
CA VAL A 524 -9.52 7.48 -13.53
C VAL A 524 -9.67 6.91 -14.93
N ARG A 525 -9.49 5.62 -15.09
CA ARG A 525 -9.54 4.93 -16.40
C ARG A 525 -10.43 3.70 -16.32
N ALA A 526 -11.20 3.48 -17.38
CA ALA A 526 -12.07 2.33 -17.52
C ALA A 526 -11.51 1.35 -18.57
N PHE A 527 -11.73 0.05 -18.36
CA PHE A 527 -11.27 -1.04 -19.21
C PHE A 527 -12.39 -2.07 -19.37
N ASP A 528 -12.57 -2.57 -20.56
CA ASP A 528 -13.42 -3.73 -20.80
C ASP A 528 -12.74 -4.98 -20.24
N LEU A 529 -13.41 -5.68 -19.35
CA LEU A 529 -12.83 -6.83 -18.64
C LEU A 529 -12.50 -8.01 -19.57
N GLN A 530 -13.29 -8.22 -20.62
CA GLN A 530 -13.09 -9.34 -21.54
C GLN A 530 -11.89 -9.13 -22.47
N SER A 531 -11.75 -7.91 -23.00
CA SER A 531 -10.72 -7.61 -24.00
C SER A 531 -9.47 -6.94 -23.41
N GLY A 532 -9.53 -6.46 -22.16
CA GLY A 532 -8.48 -5.65 -21.53
C GLY A 532 -8.26 -4.29 -22.19
N ARG A 533 -9.16 -3.86 -23.10
CA ARG A 533 -9.00 -2.60 -23.84
C ARG A 533 -9.53 -1.42 -23.03
N PRO A 534 -8.84 -0.26 -23.08
CA PRO A 534 -9.35 0.95 -22.45
C PRO A 534 -10.67 1.38 -23.12
N LEU A 535 -11.63 1.82 -22.29
CA LEU A 535 -12.91 2.35 -22.68
C LEU A 535 -12.91 3.87 -22.54
N GLY A 536 -13.14 4.57 -23.64
CA GLY A 536 -13.22 6.03 -23.64
C GLY A 536 -11.92 6.75 -23.31
N LEU A 537 -12.05 8.01 -22.93
CA LEU A 537 -10.92 8.87 -22.51
C LEU A 537 -10.72 8.80 -21.00
N PRO A 538 -9.50 9.06 -20.49
CA PRO A 538 -9.27 9.17 -19.06
C PRO A 538 -10.14 10.27 -18.42
N PHE A 539 -10.77 9.99 -17.28
CA PHE A 539 -11.59 10.93 -16.53
C PHE A 539 -10.65 11.91 -15.81
N ARG A 540 -10.71 13.18 -16.18
CA ARG A 540 -9.78 14.23 -15.71
C ARG A 540 -10.49 15.21 -14.82
N GLY A 541 -9.84 15.56 -13.68
CA GLY A 541 -10.39 16.56 -12.77
C GLY A 541 -9.74 16.57 -11.39
N HIS A 542 -9.29 15.40 -10.85
CA HIS A 542 -8.49 15.39 -9.63
C HIS A 542 -7.15 16.11 -9.87
N THR A 543 -6.79 16.96 -8.92
CA THR A 543 -5.52 17.71 -8.98
C THR A 543 -4.38 17.02 -8.24
N ASP A 544 -4.70 15.92 -7.53
CA ASP A 544 -3.74 15.07 -6.83
C ASP A 544 -4.19 13.60 -6.96
N ARG A 545 -3.39 12.68 -6.40
CA ARG A 545 -3.59 11.23 -6.50
C ARG A 545 -5.01 10.82 -6.12
N VAL A 546 -5.62 9.98 -6.97
CA VAL A 546 -6.87 9.28 -6.62
C VAL A 546 -6.53 8.14 -5.67
N SER A 547 -7.17 8.09 -4.53
CA SER A 547 -6.90 7.16 -3.41
C SER A 547 -8.00 6.16 -3.13
N ALA A 548 -9.18 6.35 -3.69
CA ALA A 548 -10.31 5.47 -3.50
C ALA A 548 -11.26 5.49 -4.71
N LEU A 549 -11.86 4.35 -5.00
CA LEU A 549 -12.83 4.16 -6.09
C LEU A 549 -14.01 3.32 -5.60
N ALA A 550 -15.19 3.67 -6.08
CA ALA A 550 -16.39 2.84 -6.01
C ALA A 550 -17.20 3.01 -7.29
N ALA A 551 -18.04 2.03 -7.62
CA ALA A 551 -18.93 2.10 -8.77
C ALA A 551 -20.36 1.79 -8.32
N THR A 552 -21.33 2.47 -8.93
CA THR A 552 -22.76 2.32 -8.66
C THR A 552 -23.59 2.76 -9.85
N GLU A 553 -24.89 2.80 -9.69
CA GLU A 553 -25.83 3.32 -10.65
C GLU A 553 -26.53 4.57 -10.10
N LEU A 554 -26.69 5.57 -10.94
CA LEU A 554 -27.45 6.79 -10.67
C LEU A 554 -28.46 7.00 -11.82
N ASP A 555 -29.75 6.99 -11.51
CA ASP A 555 -30.85 7.15 -12.49
C ASP A 555 -30.72 6.21 -13.71
N GLY A 556 -30.40 4.94 -13.47
CA GLY A 556 -30.24 3.93 -14.54
C GLY A 556 -28.94 4.06 -15.34
N ARG A 557 -27.98 4.90 -14.91
CA ARG A 557 -26.68 5.07 -15.54
C ARG A 557 -25.54 4.64 -14.62
N PRO A 558 -24.55 3.93 -15.14
CA PRO A 558 -23.38 3.55 -14.36
C PRO A 558 -22.51 4.77 -14.08
N VAL A 559 -22.16 4.96 -12.81
CA VAL A 559 -21.27 6.04 -12.36
C VAL A 559 -20.12 5.48 -11.53
N VAL A 560 -19.00 6.20 -11.60
CA VAL A 560 -17.82 5.95 -10.77
C VAL A 560 -17.69 7.09 -9.77
N VAL A 561 -17.43 6.74 -8.52
CA VAL A 561 -17.10 7.68 -7.44
C VAL A 561 -15.61 7.55 -7.14
N SER A 562 -14.90 8.66 -7.11
CA SER A 562 -13.49 8.71 -6.77
C SER A 562 -13.21 9.67 -5.63
N GLY A 563 -12.34 9.26 -4.70
CA GLY A 563 -11.78 10.12 -3.67
C GLY A 563 -10.33 10.44 -3.96
N GLY A 564 -9.90 11.68 -3.74
CA GLY A 564 -8.55 12.14 -4.05
C GLY A 564 -7.82 12.77 -2.88
N TRP A 565 -6.50 12.83 -3.00
CA TRP A 565 -5.64 13.56 -2.06
C TRP A 565 -5.83 15.08 -2.15
N ASP A 566 -6.51 15.55 -3.20
CA ASP A 566 -6.98 16.93 -3.31
C ASP A 566 -8.14 17.29 -2.35
N GLY A 567 -8.57 16.32 -1.52
CA GLY A 567 -9.63 16.50 -0.53
C GLY A 567 -11.04 16.48 -1.13
N THR A 568 -11.18 16.12 -2.40
CA THR A 568 -12.47 16.09 -3.08
C THR A 568 -12.94 14.66 -3.33
N VAL A 569 -14.26 14.48 -3.35
CA VAL A 569 -14.90 13.31 -3.94
C VAL A 569 -15.52 13.75 -5.26
N ARG A 570 -15.38 12.93 -6.31
CA ARG A 570 -15.93 13.23 -7.63
C ARG A 570 -16.77 12.07 -8.13
N VAL A 571 -17.79 12.40 -8.93
CA VAL A 571 -18.69 11.43 -9.55
C VAL A 571 -18.58 11.58 -11.06
N TRP A 572 -18.44 10.46 -11.75
CA TRP A 572 -18.18 10.40 -13.17
C TRP A 572 -19.22 9.49 -13.85
N ASP A 573 -19.76 9.89 -14.97
CA ASP A 573 -20.49 8.99 -15.86
C ASP A 573 -19.48 8.00 -16.46
N LEU A 574 -19.68 6.71 -16.19
CA LEU A 574 -18.74 5.66 -16.61
C LEU A 574 -18.63 5.51 -18.13
N LEU A 575 -19.70 5.81 -18.86
CA LEU A 575 -19.75 5.62 -20.32
C LEU A 575 -19.08 6.78 -21.06
N THR A 576 -19.22 8.00 -20.55
CA THR A 576 -18.71 9.21 -21.21
C THR A 576 -17.39 9.71 -20.63
N GLY A 577 -17.06 9.32 -19.39
CA GLY A 577 -15.90 9.83 -18.64
C GLY A 577 -16.07 11.28 -18.17
N THR A 578 -17.25 11.86 -18.28
CA THR A 578 -17.54 13.24 -17.86
C THR A 578 -17.98 13.32 -16.41
N SER A 579 -17.68 14.45 -15.74
CA SER A 579 -18.16 14.69 -14.38
C SER A 579 -19.69 14.81 -14.35
N VAL A 580 -20.34 14.12 -13.43
CA VAL A 580 -21.81 14.16 -13.24
C VAL A 580 -22.24 15.44 -12.51
N GLY A 581 -21.34 16.09 -11.79
CA GLY A 581 -21.62 17.31 -11.05
C GLY A 581 -20.35 17.97 -10.55
N PRO A 582 -20.47 19.00 -9.68
CA PRO A 582 -19.32 19.63 -9.07
C PRO A 582 -18.61 18.66 -8.11
N PRO A 583 -17.32 18.89 -7.81
CA PRO A 583 -16.62 18.14 -6.77
C PRO A 583 -17.31 18.30 -5.42
N LEU A 584 -17.49 17.19 -4.70
CA LEU A 584 -17.99 17.18 -3.32
C LEU A 584 -16.83 17.59 -2.41
N THR A 585 -16.97 18.71 -1.75
CA THR A 585 -15.92 19.35 -0.93
C THR A 585 -16.32 19.41 0.53
N GLY A 586 -15.35 19.26 1.45
CA GLY A 586 -15.62 19.35 2.89
C GLY A 586 -14.57 18.66 3.75
N HIS A 587 -13.87 17.64 3.23
CA HIS A 587 -12.72 17.07 3.94
C HIS A 587 -11.56 18.08 4.02
N ARG A 588 -10.90 18.11 5.19
CA ARG A 588 -9.71 18.96 5.43
C ARG A 588 -8.43 18.16 5.23
N GLY A 589 -8.24 17.61 4.04
CA GLY A 589 -7.12 16.75 3.68
C GLY A 589 -7.59 15.62 2.79
N TRP A 590 -6.76 14.59 2.65
CA TRP A 590 -7.01 13.48 1.74
C TRP A 590 -8.31 12.75 2.03
N VAL A 591 -9.05 12.42 0.97
CA VAL A 591 -10.07 11.39 1.03
C VAL A 591 -9.37 10.05 0.89
N THR A 592 -9.53 9.16 1.85
CA THR A 592 -8.78 7.90 1.94
C THR A 592 -9.60 6.71 1.50
N SER A 593 -10.92 6.80 1.62
CA SER A 593 -11.85 5.74 1.26
C SER A 593 -13.18 6.30 0.81
N VAL A 594 -13.82 5.64 -0.14
CA VAL A 594 -15.20 5.91 -0.57
C VAL A 594 -15.99 4.61 -0.63
N ALA A 595 -17.28 4.69 -0.31
CA ALA A 595 -18.26 3.64 -0.51
C ALA A 595 -19.55 4.24 -1.04
N VAL A 596 -20.39 3.41 -1.66
CA VAL A 596 -21.70 3.79 -2.19
C VAL A 596 -22.78 2.96 -1.54
N ALA A 597 -23.94 3.53 -1.35
CA ALA A 597 -25.09 2.86 -0.76
C ALA A 597 -26.39 3.47 -1.28
N VAL A 598 -27.50 2.79 -1.01
CA VAL A 598 -28.84 3.36 -1.16
C VAL A 598 -29.43 3.56 0.22
N VAL A 599 -29.78 4.79 0.56
CA VAL A 599 -30.36 5.18 1.83
C VAL A 599 -31.76 5.73 1.58
N GLU A 600 -32.79 5.07 2.08
CA GLU A 600 -34.19 5.46 1.86
C GLU A 600 -34.54 5.67 0.37
N GLY A 601 -33.99 4.80 -0.50
CA GLY A 601 -34.19 4.88 -1.95
C GLY A 601 -33.33 5.93 -2.68
N VAL A 602 -32.49 6.67 -1.96
CA VAL A 602 -31.59 7.68 -2.51
C VAL A 602 -30.17 7.13 -2.57
N PRO A 603 -29.50 7.16 -3.73
CA PRO A 603 -28.09 6.83 -3.83
C PRO A 603 -27.24 7.84 -3.04
N VAL A 604 -26.30 7.34 -2.25
CA VAL A 604 -25.40 8.15 -1.42
C VAL A 604 -23.96 7.70 -1.55
N VAL A 605 -23.05 8.65 -1.44
CA VAL A 605 -21.62 8.39 -1.25
C VAL A 605 -21.27 8.55 0.22
N VAL A 606 -20.49 7.63 0.72
CA VAL A 606 -19.84 7.72 2.02
C VAL A 606 -18.34 7.93 1.78
N SER A 607 -17.74 8.91 2.43
CA SER A 607 -16.31 9.16 2.33
C SER A 607 -15.64 9.24 3.69
N GLY A 608 -14.46 8.62 3.81
CA GLY A 608 -13.56 8.72 4.95
C GLY A 608 -12.35 9.58 4.61
N GLY A 609 -11.89 10.40 5.53
CA GLY A 609 -10.79 11.32 5.28
C GLY A 609 -9.65 11.22 6.30
N ARG A 610 -8.50 11.77 5.91
CA ARG A 610 -7.34 11.97 6.79
C ARG A 610 -7.62 12.92 7.95
N ASP A 611 -8.66 13.73 7.83
CA ASP A 611 -9.16 14.62 8.88
C ASP A 611 -9.92 13.89 10.00
N GLY A 612 -9.96 12.56 9.99
CA GLY A 612 -10.65 11.74 10.99
C GLY A 612 -12.17 11.76 10.86
N THR A 613 -12.71 12.36 9.81
CA THR A 613 -14.16 12.47 9.62
C THR A 613 -14.68 11.45 8.60
N VAL A 614 -15.93 11.02 8.82
CA VAL A 614 -16.73 10.32 7.82
C VAL A 614 -17.86 11.24 7.39
N ARG A 615 -18.10 11.33 6.09
CA ARG A 615 -19.13 12.19 5.50
C ARG A 615 -20.02 11.37 4.57
N THR A 616 -21.29 11.74 4.54
CA THR A 616 -22.29 11.17 3.62
C THR A 616 -22.80 12.27 2.70
N TRP A 617 -22.91 11.95 1.40
CA TRP A 617 -23.28 12.88 0.35
C TRP A 617 -24.43 12.28 -0.47
N ARG A 618 -25.41 13.09 -0.79
CA ARG A 618 -26.47 12.69 -1.70
C ARG A 618 -25.97 12.71 -3.16
N LEU A 619 -26.26 11.66 -3.93
CA LEU A 619 -26.03 11.60 -5.37
C LEU A 619 -27.26 12.06 -6.14
#